data_87b6e06d1c8bf6468b9daac1b996dd22
#
_entry.id   87b6e06d1c8bf6468b9daac1b996dd22
#
_cell.length_a   1.000
_cell.length_b   1.000
_cell.length_c   1.000
_cell.angle_alpha   90.00
_cell.angle_beta   90.00
_cell.angle_gamma   90.00
#
_symmetry.space_group_name_H-M   'P 1'
#
loop_
_entity.id
_entity.type
_entity.pdbx_description
1 polymer ?
#
loop_
_entity_poly.entity_id
_entity_poly.type
_entity_poly.pdbx_seq_one_letter_code
_entity_poly.pdbx_strand_id
1 'polypeptide(L)'
;MGEATTPHLIPYPLSPKEQARLNVAVPELELFLEFLVPAPTLLIAGGGHIAVPLCTMGKSLGFRVAVVDDRPDFANRERFPDADQVIAGDFGEVLAGRIPVNSSSYVVIVTRGHANDEAALRAVLESHAAYIGMIGSSKKVKTIMDRMRESGVPQKQLDQVYSPIGLDIAAETPAEIALSILAEIVHLRRCGTPHPSSMKLATRQAR
;
A
#
# COMPACT_ATOMS: atom_id res chain seq x y z
N MET A 1 -6.23 15.93 2.10
CA MET A 1 -7.15 15.99 3.24
C MET A 1 -7.91 14.68 3.19
N GLY A 2 -7.53 13.70 4.07
CA GLY A 2 -8.32 12.50 4.24
C GLY A 2 -9.72 12.95 4.64
N GLU A 3 -10.75 12.34 4.07
CA GLU A 3 -12.07 12.45 4.64
C GLU A 3 -11.93 11.99 6.10
N ALA A 4 -11.89 12.97 7.01
CA ALA A 4 -12.26 12.72 8.38
C ALA A 4 -13.66 12.12 8.26
N THR A 5 -13.79 10.83 8.60
CA THR A 5 -15.10 10.22 8.72
C THR A 5 -15.89 11.12 9.62
N THR A 6 -16.85 11.83 9.03
CA THR A 6 -17.72 12.72 9.78
C THR A 6 -18.34 11.87 10.88
N PRO A 7 -18.24 12.25 12.14
CA PRO A 7 -18.83 11.48 13.22
C PRO A 7 -20.33 11.38 12.95
N HIS A 8 -20.82 10.17 12.92
CA HIS A 8 -22.24 9.90 12.70
C HIS A 8 -22.89 9.62 14.04
N LEU A 9 -23.92 10.40 14.37
CA LEU A 9 -24.88 10.05 15.42
C LEU A 9 -25.84 9.04 14.82
N ILE A 10 -25.84 7.84 15.38
CA ILE A 10 -26.74 6.75 14.95
C ILE A 10 -27.73 6.51 16.06
N PRO A 11 -29.05 6.67 15.82
CA PRO A 11 -30.05 6.28 16.78
C PRO A 11 -30.02 4.76 16.99
N TYR A 12 -29.93 4.34 18.22
CA TYR A 12 -29.97 2.93 18.63
C TYR A 12 -31.16 2.69 19.55
N PRO A 13 -32.26 2.07 19.06
CA PRO A 13 -33.44 1.77 19.87
C PRO A 13 -33.10 0.73 20.94
N LEU A 14 -33.51 0.99 22.17
CA LEU A 14 -33.32 0.10 23.31
C LEU A 14 -34.55 -0.77 23.57
N SER A 15 -34.35 -2.06 23.64
CA SER A 15 -35.36 -2.97 24.18
C SER A 15 -35.55 -2.77 25.68
N PRO A 16 -36.69 -3.13 26.26
CA PRO A 16 -36.92 -3.02 27.73
C PRO A 16 -35.87 -3.76 28.55
N LYS A 17 -35.32 -4.86 28.04
CA LYS A 17 -34.26 -5.64 28.69
C LYS A 17 -32.93 -4.89 28.73
N GLU A 18 -32.59 -4.18 27.67
CA GLU A 18 -31.39 -3.35 27.58
C GLU A 18 -31.50 -2.11 28.44
N GLN A 19 -32.68 -1.46 28.47
CA GLN A 19 -32.95 -0.34 29.37
C GLN A 19 -32.74 -0.73 30.82
N ALA A 20 -33.29 -1.89 31.23
CA ALA A 20 -33.08 -2.42 32.58
C ALA A 20 -31.61 -2.75 32.88
N ARG A 21 -30.90 -3.33 31.93
CA ARG A 21 -29.47 -3.67 32.06
C ARG A 21 -28.59 -2.45 32.19
N LEU A 22 -28.89 -1.38 31.43
CA LEU A 22 -28.13 -0.12 31.43
C LEU A 22 -28.60 0.84 32.50
N ASN A 23 -29.68 0.51 33.21
CA ASN A 23 -30.35 1.35 34.19
C ASN A 23 -30.75 2.73 33.64
N VAL A 24 -31.31 2.74 32.43
CA VAL A 24 -31.79 3.96 31.75
C VAL A 24 -33.25 3.87 31.44
N ALA A 25 -33.96 4.99 31.52
CA ALA A 25 -35.42 5.08 31.25
C ALA A 25 -35.71 5.74 29.86
N VAL A 26 -34.76 5.67 28.93
CA VAL A 26 -34.91 6.24 27.60
C VAL A 26 -35.16 5.15 26.56
N PRO A 27 -36.05 5.37 25.58
CA PRO A 27 -36.36 4.35 24.56
C PRO A 27 -35.25 4.23 23.50
N GLU A 28 -34.37 5.21 23.40
CA GLU A 28 -33.34 5.31 22.36
C GLU A 28 -32.08 5.99 22.90
N LEU A 29 -30.93 5.55 22.40
CA LEU A 29 -29.65 6.21 22.62
C LEU A 29 -29.14 6.78 21.30
N GLU A 30 -28.40 7.87 21.37
CA GLU A 30 -27.58 8.33 20.24
C GLU A 30 -26.15 7.79 20.42
N LEU A 31 -25.71 6.99 19.47
CA LEU A 31 -24.35 6.46 19.43
C LEU A 31 -23.47 7.37 18.58
N PHE A 32 -22.44 7.90 19.20
CA PHE A 32 -21.37 8.60 18.50
C PHE A 32 -20.31 7.59 18.02
N LEU A 33 -20.17 7.43 16.71
CA LEU A 33 -19.20 6.54 16.10
C LEU A 33 -18.09 7.37 15.39
N GLU A 34 -16.87 7.20 15.87
CA GLU A 34 -15.68 7.76 15.23
C GLU A 34 -14.74 6.64 14.82
N PHE A 35 -14.44 6.57 13.52
CA PHE A 35 -13.49 5.59 12.99
C PHE A 35 -12.08 6.19 12.96
N LEU A 36 -11.22 5.73 13.85
CA LEU A 36 -9.80 6.07 13.82
C LEU A 36 -9.09 5.14 12.83
N VAL A 37 -8.83 5.65 11.63
CA VAL A 37 -8.08 4.92 10.61
C VAL A 37 -6.59 5.22 10.78
N PRO A 38 -5.73 4.19 10.95
CA PRO A 38 -4.29 4.40 11.03
C PRO A 38 -3.76 5.12 9.78
N ALA A 39 -2.74 5.96 9.94
CA ALA A 39 -2.07 6.58 8.80
C ALA A 39 -1.53 5.48 7.86
N PRO A 40 -1.77 5.58 6.55
CA PRO A 40 -1.32 4.58 5.60
C PRO A 40 0.21 4.50 5.59
N THR A 41 0.75 3.30 5.51
CA THR A 41 2.18 3.05 5.48
C THR A 41 2.63 2.65 4.09
N LEU A 42 3.56 3.39 3.50
CA LEU A 42 4.27 3.04 2.28
C LEU A 42 5.55 2.29 2.68
N LEU A 43 5.59 1.01 2.38
CA LEU A 43 6.73 0.15 2.66
C LEU A 43 7.51 -0.08 1.36
N ILE A 44 8.72 0.47 1.30
CA ILE A 44 9.58 0.42 0.12
C ILE A 44 10.66 -0.63 0.35
N ALA A 45 10.58 -1.75 -0.35
CA ALA A 45 11.62 -2.77 -0.40
C ALA A 45 12.58 -2.45 -1.56
N GLY A 46 13.79 -2.01 -1.21
CA GLY A 46 14.85 -1.53 -2.11
C GLY A 46 15.12 -0.04 -1.95
N GLY A 47 16.35 0.33 -1.55
CA GLY A 47 16.82 1.72 -1.33
C GLY A 47 17.50 2.36 -2.55
N GLY A 48 17.17 1.89 -3.77
CA GLY A 48 17.76 2.36 -5.02
C GLY A 48 17.29 3.77 -5.44
N HIS A 49 17.58 4.13 -6.70
CA HIS A 49 17.29 5.46 -7.24
C HIS A 49 15.78 5.79 -7.26
N ILE A 50 14.90 4.79 -7.48
CA ILE A 50 13.45 4.98 -7.47
C ILE A 50 12.93 5.21 -6.06
N ALA A 51 13.54 4.58 -5.06
CA ALA A 51 13.11 4.68 -3.67
C ALA A 51 13.22 6.09 -3.09
N VAL A 52 14.22 6.88 -3.51
CA VAL A 52 14.44 8.25 -3.03
C VAL A 52 13.24 9.15 -3.37
N PRO A 53 12.89 9.38 -4.65
CA PRO A 53 11.71 10.17 -4.98
C PRO A 53 10.41 9.54 -4.48
N LEU A 54 10.30 8.21 -4.43
CA LEU A 54 9.13 7.51 -3.89
C LEU A 54 8.93 7.82 -2.40
N CYS A 55 10.00 7.86 -1.60
CA CYS A 55 9.95 8.24 -0.20
C CYS A 55 9.48 9.68 -0.02
N THR A 56 10.12 10.64 -0.68
CA THR A 56 9.79 12.07 -0.56
C THR A 56 8.36 12.37 -1.00
N MET A 57 7.94 11.84 -2.16
CA MET A 57 6.56 12.01 -2.64
C MET A 57 5.55 11.30 -1.73
N GLY A 58 5.87 10.10 -1.24
CA GLY A 58 5.03 9.35 -0.32
C GLY A 58 4.77 10.12 0.99
N LYS A 59 5.80 10.77 1.55
CA LYS A 59 5.66 11.67 2.71
C LYS A 59 4.74 12.83 2.40
N SER A 60 4.90 13.48 1.24
CA SER A 60 4.04 14.60 0.80
C SER A 60 2.58 14.19 0.63
N LEU A 61 2.31 12.92 0.31
CA LEU A 61 0.96 12.34 0.19
C LEU A 61 0.39 11.84 1.53
N GLY A 62 1.09 12.05 2.65
CA GLY A 62 0.64 11.71 3.99
C GLY A 62 0.84 10.26 4.39
N PHE A 63 1.71 9.52 3.71
CA PHE A 63 2.12 8.18 4.15
C PHE A 63 3.15 8.24 5.28
N ARG A 64 3.08 7.27 6.19
CA ARG A 64 4.27 6.86 6.93
C ARG A 64 5.14 6.06 5.97
N VAL A 65 6.44 6.35 5.91
CA VAL A 65 7.34 5.69 4.96
C VAL A 65 8.38 4.87 5.71
N ALA A 66 8.45 3.59 5.35
CA ALA A 66 9.50 2.67 5.79
C ALA A 66 10.31 2.20 4.57
N VAL A 67 11.64 2.25 4.66
CA VAL A 67 12.55 1.80 3.60
C VAL A 67 13.39 0.64 4.11
N VAL A 68 13.50 -0.42 3.32
CA VAL A 68 14.33 -1.61 3.60
C VAL A 68 15.27 -1.84 2.43
N ASP A 69 16.54 -2.08 2.70
CA ASP A 69 17.52 -2.57 1.70
C ASP A 69 18.53 -3.51 2.39
N ASP A 70 19.00 -4.52 1.70
CA ASP A 70 19.99 -5.48 2.21
C ASP A 70 21.38 -4.85 2.39
N ARG A 71 21.62 -3.67 1.80
CA ARG A 71 22.87 -2.94 1.85
C ARG A 71 22.76 -1.71 2.76
N PRO A 72 23.60 -1.59 3.82
CA PRO A 72 23.57 -0.43 4.71
C PRO A 72 23.80 0.91 3.99
N ASP A 73 24.62 0.94 2.93
CA ASP A 73 24.87 2.15 2.13
C ASP A 73 23.63 2.64 1.37
N PHE A 74 22.63 1.78 1.18
CA PHE A 74 21.37 2.08 0.53
C PHE A 74 20.21 2.22 1.50
N ALA A 75 20.36 1.73 2.73
CA ALA A 75 19.36 1.85 3.80
C ALA A 75 19.91 2.68 4.96
N ASN A 76 20.05 4.00 4.76
CA ASN A 76 20.53 4.91 5.80
C ASN A 76 19.76 6.24 5.80
N ARG A 77 19.88 6.99 6.90
CA ARG A 77 19.20 8.26 7.12
C ARG A 77 19.67 9.40 6.24
N GLU A 78 20.90 9.35 5.74
CA GLU A 78 21.43 10.36 4.83
C GLU A 78 20.68 10.32 3.49
N ARG A 79 20.39 9.11 3.00
CA ARG A 79 19.64 8.90 1.75
C ARG A 79 18.14 9.14 1.92
N PHE A 80 17.60 8.84 3.09
CA PHE A 80 16.16 8.90 3.39
C PHE A 80 15.89 9.74 4.64
N PRO A 81 16.18 11.06 4.61
CA PRO A 81 15.99 11.92 5.79
C PRO A 81 14.51 11.99 6.23
N ASP A 82 13.59 11.94 5.26
CA ASP A 82 12.14 12.07 5.50
C ASP A 82 11.44 10.77 5.91
N ALA A 83 12.10 9.61 5.77
CA ALA A 83 11.50 8.32 6.09
C ALA A 83 11.23 8.19 7.60
N ASP A 84 10.12 7.58 8.00
CA ASP A 84 9.83 7.28 9.41
C ASP A 84 10.73 6.15 9.92
N GLN A 85 11.00 5.15 9.07
CA GLN A 85 11.90 4.04 9.36
C GLN A 85 12.83 3.76 8.19
N VAL A 86 14.09 3.45 8.49
CA VAL A 86 15.06 2.95 7.51
C VAL A 86 15.78 1.77 8.13
N ILE A 87 15.72 0.61 7.49
CA ILE A 87 16.21 -0.65 8.03
C ILE A 87 17.13 -1.32 7.01
N ALA A 88 18.38 -1.54 7.42
CA ALA A 88 19.31 -2.41 6.69
C ALA A 88 19.13 -3.85 7.14
N GLY A 89 18.91 -4.78 6.22
CA GLY A 89 18.75 -6.20 6.52
C GLY A 89 18.16 -7.01 5.39
N ASP A 90 18.14 -8.33 5.54
CA ASP A 90 17.51 -9.23 4.59
C ASP A 90 16.03 -8.92 4.41
N PHE A 91 15.57 -8.91 3.16
CA PHE A 91 14.19 -8.54 2.84
C PHE A 91 13.17 -9.51 3.45
N GLY A 92 13.45 -10.81 3.39
CA GLY A 92 12.56 -11.82 3.95
C GLY A 92 12.41 -11.68 5.46
N GLU A 93 13.53 -11.54 6.18
CA GLU A 93 13.52 -11.43 7.65
C GLU A 93 12.87 -10.12 8.12
N VAL A 94 13.20 -8.99 7.47
CA VAL A 94 12.70 -7.67 7.88
C VAL A 94 11.20 -7.56 7.61
N LEU A 95 10.76 -7.97 6.42
CA LEU A 95 9.36 -7.84 6.02
C LEU A 95 8.44 -8.86 6.71
N ALA A 96 8.95 -10.04 7.06
CA ALA A 96 8.17 -11.06 7.77
C ALA A 96 8.03 -10.79 9.27
N GLY A 97 8.97 -10.05 9.90
CA GLY A 97 8.99 -9.98 11.36
C GLY A 97 9.28 -8.63 12.00
N ARG A 98 9.89 -7.67 11.29
CA ARG A 98 10.33 -6.40 11.89
C ARG A 98 9.44 -5.20 11.55
N ILE A 99 8.62 -5.30 10.50
CA ILE A 99 7.69 -4.26 10.09
C ILE A 99 6.29 -4.88 10.02
N PRO A 100 5.31 -4.35 10.76
CA PRO A 100 3.94 -4.85 10.67
C PRO A 100 3.33 -4.51 9.31
N VAL A 101 2.94 -5.54 8.55
CA VAL A 101 2.22 -5.39 7.27
C VAL A 101 0.75 -5.74 7.50
N ASN A 102 -0.13 -4.78 7.25
CA ASN A 102 -1.57 -4.90 7.50
C ASN A 102 -2.40 -4.18 6.42
N SER A 103 -3.71 -4.10 6.61
CA SER A 103 -4.66 -3.49 5.68
C SER A 103 -4.47 -1.97 5.42
N SER A 104 -3.56 -1.32 6.13
CA SER A 104 -3.14 0.07 5.87
C SER A 104 -1.75 0.15 5.22
N SER A 105 -1.15 -1.00 4.85
CA SER A 105 0.19 -1.08 4.26
C SER A 105 0.13 -1.19 2.75
N TYR A 106 0.95 -0.38 2.09
CA TYR A 106 1.15 -0.35 0.64
C TYR A 106 2.61 -0.72 0.37
N VAL A 107 2.83 -1.94 -0.13
CA VAL A 107 4.16 -2.51 -0.33
C VAL A 107 4.61 -2.28 -1.76
N VAL A 108 5.80 -1.68 -1.91
CA VAL A 108 6.44 -1.39 -3.18
C VAL A 108 7.78 -2.10 -3.24
N ILE A 109 7.89 -3.09 -4.11
CA ILE A 109 9.11 -3.90 -4.29
C ILE A 109 9.88 -3.35 -5.50
N VAL A 110 10.98 -2.65 -5.21
CA VAL A 110 11.88 -2.00 -6.18
C VAL A 110 13.32 -2.41 -5.93
N THR A 111 13.52 -3.69 -5.57
CA THR A 111 14.83 -4.24 -5.21
C THR A 111 15.72 -4.45 -6.45
N ARG A 112 16.96 -4.83 -6.19
CA ARG A 112 17.91 -5.20 -7.23
C ARG A 112 17.94 -6.73 -7.40
N GLY A 113 17.58 -7.19 -8.60
CA GLY A 113 17.72 -8.59 -8.99
C GLY A 113 16.51 -9.46 -8.63
N HIS A 114 16.43 -10.62 -9.28
CA HIS A 114 15.26 -11.51 -9.16
C HIS A 114 15.14 -12.16 -7.78
N ALA A 115 16.27 -12.48 -7.13
CA ALA A 115 16.27 -13.17 -5.84
C ALA A 115 15.72 -12.28 -4.72
N ASN A 116 16.11 -11.00 -4.69
CA ASN A 116 15.63 -10.05 -3.68
C ASN A 116 14.16 -9.70 -3.90
N ASP A 117 13.71 -9.53 -5.16
CA ASP A 117 12.29 -9.30 -5.45
C ASP A 117 11.45 -10.50 -5.01
N GLU A 118 11.90 -11.74 -5.30
CA GLU A 118 11.21 -12.95 -4.90
C GLU A 118 11.17 -13.10 -3.38
N ALA A 119 12.27 -12.84 -2.68
CA ALA A 119 12.33 -12.89 -1.21
C ALA A 119 11.39 -11.85 -0.57
N ALA A 120 11.41 -10.61 -1.06
CA ALA A 120 10.53 -9.55 -0.59
C ALA A 120 9.05 -9.87 -0.85
N LEU A 121 8.74 -10.35 -2.06
CA LEU A 121 7.37 -10.73 -2.43
C LEU A 121 6.85 -11.88 -1.56
N ARG A 122 7.64 -12.92 -1.38
CA ARG A 122 7.28 -14.08 -0.56
C ARG A 122 6.98 -13.68 0.88
N ALA A 123 7.75 -12.77 1.45
CA ALA A 123 7.57 -12.32 2.83
C ALA A 123 6.26 -11.55 3.07
N VAL A 124 5.71 -10.91 2.03
CA VAL A 124 4.51 -10.07 2.18
C VAL A 124 3.25 -10.67 1.53
N LEU A 125 3.38 -11.72 0.74
CA LEU A 125 2.28 -12.26 -0.08
C LEU A 125 1.12 -12.80 0.75
N GLU A 126 1.39 -13.34 1.93
CA GLU A 126 0.36 -13.85 2.87
C GLU A 126 -0.15 -12.77 3.84
N SER A 127 0.40 -11.55 3.74
CA SER A 127 -0.05 -10.45 4.58
C SER A 127 -1.40 -9.89 4.12
N HIS A 128 -2.02 -9.09 4.99
CA HIS A 128 -3.24 -8.35 4.65
C HIS A 128 -2.92 -6.95 4.08
N ALA A 129 -1.82 -6.80 3.33
CA ALA A 129 -1.48 -5.52 2.71
C ALA A 129 -2.60 -5.03 1.78
N ALA A 130 -2.89 -3.73 1.84
CA ALA A 130 -3.85 -3.09 0.93
C ALA A 130 -3.38 -3.09 -0.53
N TYR A 131 -2.06 -3.16 -0.72
CA TYR A 131 -1.42 -3.13 -2.03
C TYR A 131 -0.06 -3.82 -1.96
N ILE A 132 0.24 -4.66 -2.96
CA ILE A 132 1.57 -5.24 -3.18
C ILE A 132 1.91 -5.01 -4.64
N GLY A 133 2.93 -4.20 -4.91
CA GLY A 133 3.40 -3.94 -6.26
C GLY A 133 4.88 -4.29 -6.43
N MET A 134 5.25 -4.82 -7.59
CA MET A 134 6.63 -5.21 -7.90
C MET A 134 7.08 -4.65 -9.24
N ILE A 135 8.26 -4.01 -9.24
CA ILE A 135 8.88 -3.51 -10.46
C ILE A 135 9.49 -4.63 -11.30
N GLY A 136 9.39 -4.51 -12.58
CA GLY A 136 10.09 -5.42 -13.49
C GLY A 136 9.54 -5.37 -14.90
N SER A 137 10.37 -5.74 -15.87
CA SER A 137 9.88 -6.01 -17.22
C SER A 137 8.94 -7.21 -17.21
N SER A 138 8.02 -7.29 -18.17
CA SER A 138 7.07 -8.41 -18.29
C SER A 138 7.77 -9.78 -18.25
N LYS A 139 8.99 -9.89 -18.83
CA LYS A 139 9.79 -11.12 -18.81
C LYS A 139 10.28 -11.44 -17.39
N LYS A 140 10.78 -10.45 -16.63
CA LYS A 140 11.25 -10.61 -15.26
C LYS A 140 10.10 -11.02 -14.35
N VAL A 141 8.99 -10.30 -14.42
CA VAL A 141 7.77 -10.59 -13.67
C VAL A 141 7.30 -12.02 -13.90
N LYS A 142 7.16 -12.42 -15.18
CA LYS A 142 6.76 -13.78 -15.52
C LYS A 142 7.67 -14.83 -14.88
N THR A 143 8.99 -14.64 -14.97
CA THR A 143 9.97 -15.58 -14.37
C THR A 143 9.79 -15.73 -12.86
N ILE A 144 9.57 -14.62 -12.13
CA ILE A 144 9.35 -14.67 -10.69
C ILE A 144 8.02 -15.35 -10.35
N MET A 145 6.94 -14.98 -11.05
CA MET A 145 5.62 -15.58 -10.83
C MET A 145 5.59 -17.08 -11.13
N ASP A 146 6.29 -17.53 -12.19
CA ASP A 146 6.39 -18.95 -12.52
C ASP A 146 7.13 -19.72 -11.42
N ARG A 147 8.26 -19.22 -10.91
CA ARG A 147 9.00 -19.83 -9.77
C ARG A 147 8.15 -19.88 -8.49
N MET A 148 7.43 -18.81 -8.18
CA MET A 148 6.53 -18.75 -7.02
C MET A 148 5.44 -19.83 -7.13
N ARG A 149 4.85 -20.00 -8.32
CA ARG A 149 3.85 -21.04 -8.62
C ARG A 149 4.44 -22.44 -8.47
N GLU A 150 5.62 -22.69 -9.04
CA GLU A 150 6.33 -23.95 -8.93
C GLU A 150 6.68 -24.32 -7.48
N SER A 151 6.90 -23.30 -6.64
CA SER A 151 7.13 -23.49 -5.19
C SER A 151 5.84 -23.63 -4.36
N GLY A 152 4.66 -23.73 -5.02
CA GLY A 152 3.40 -24.03 -4.36
C GLY A 152 2.57 -22.79 -3.95
N VAL A 153 2.95 -21.59 -4.36
CA VAL A 153 2.14 -20.38 -4.08
C VAL A 153 0.86 -20.41 -4.92
N PRO A 154 -0.32 -20.28 -4.30
CA PRO A 154 -1.59 -20.30 -5.01
C PRO A 154 -1.71 -19.15 -6.03
N GLN A 155 -2.24 -19.44 -7.21
CA GLN A 155 -2.43 -18.44 -8.27
C GLN A 155 -3.24 -17.22 -7.78
N LYS A 156 -4.27 -17.44 -6.96
CA LYS A 156 -5.10 -16.37 -6.39
C LYS A 156 -4.28 -15.34 -5.60
N GLN A 157 -3.19 -15.76 -4.93
CA GLN A 157 -2.32 -14.82 -4.24
C GLN A 157 -1.44 -14.04 -5.23
N LEU A 158 -0.94 -14.71 -6.26
CA LEU A 158 -0.12 -14.07 -7.31
C LEU A 158 -0.93 -13.04 -8.10
N ASP A 159 -2.21 -13.29 -8.34
CA ASP A 159 -3.12 -12.39 -9.05
C ASP A 159 -3.39 -11.07 -8.30
N GLN A 160 -3.06 -11.00 -7.01
CA GLN A 160 -3.19 -9.78 -6.19
C GLN A 160 -2.00 -8.83 -6.34
N VAL A 161 -0.92 -9.28 -7.00
CA VAL A 161 0.31 -8.51 -7.16
C VAL A 161 0.24 -7.62 -8.39
N TYR A 162 0.38 -6.31 -8.19
CA TYR A 162 0.46 -5.33 -9.27
C TYR A 162 1.86 -5.37 -9.89
N SER A 163 1.98 -6.01 -11.06
CA SER A 163 3.28 -6.19 -11.70
C SER A 163 3.11 -6.36 -13.23
N PRO A 164 3.74 -5.53 -14.03
CA PRO A 164 4.57 -4.38 -13.67
C PRO A 164 3.83 -3.34 -12.84
N ILE A 165 4.53 -2.76 -11.84
CA ILE A 165 3.98 -1.76 -10.91
C ILE A 165 3.78 -0.40 -11.59
N GLY A 166 2.73 0.31 -11.23
CA GLY A 166 2.48 1.69 -11.63
C GLY A 166 1.58 1.84 -12.86
N LEU A 167 1.10 3.05 -13.07
CA LEU A 167 0.31 3.41 -14.25
C LEU A 167 1.20 3.54 -15.48
N ASP A 168 0.70 3.12 -16.63
CA ASP A 168 1.38 3.34 -17.91
C ASP A 168 1.28 4.83 -18.32
N ILE A 169 2.30 5.59 -17.95
CA ILE A 169 2.47 7.00 -18.29
C ILE A 169 3.72 7.25 -19.14
N ALA A 170 4.30 6.19 -19.71
CA ALA A 170 5.57 6.22 -20.41
C ALA A 170 6.74 6.77 -19.56
N ALA A 171 6.76 6.45 -18.26
CA ALA A 171 7.78 6.93 -17.31
C ALA A 171 9.16 6.35 -17.63
N GLU A 172 10.19 7.23 -17.69
CA GLU A 172 11.57 6.85 -17.98
C GLU A 172 12.51 7.13 -16.80
N THR A 173 12.34 8.27 -16.14
CA THR A 173 13.22 8.67 -15.01
C THR A 173 12.76 8.04 -13.69
N PRO A 174 13.67 7.88 -12.72
CA PRO A 174 13.31 7.40 -11.39
C PRO A 174 12.16 8.19 -10.72
N ALA A 175 12.10 9.50 -10.94
CA ALA A 175 11.06 10.35 -10.39
C ALA A 175 9.70 10.11 -11.09
N GLU A 176 9.69 9.94 -12.41
CA GLU A 176 8.47 9.62 -13.17
C GLU A 176 7.94 8.22 -12.81
N ILE A 177 8.83 7.23 -12.64
CA ILE A 177 8.47 5.90 -12.16
C ILE A 177 7.86 5.97 -10.76
N ALA A 178 8.44 6.74 -9.85
CA ALA A 178 7.88 6.95 -8.51
C ALA A 178 6.49 7.63 -8.57
N LEU A 179 6.32 8.60 -9.45
CA LEU A 179 5.02 9.23 -9.71
C LEU A 179 3.99 8.24 -10.22
N SER A 180 4.34 7.42 -11.21
CA SER A 180 3.50 6.37 -11.77
C SER A 180 3.02 5.40 -10.70
N ILE A 181 3.92 4.91 -9.84
CA ILE A 181 3.63 4.02 -8.72
C ILE A 181 2.67 4.68 -7.72
N LEU A 182 2.97 5.89 -7.29
CA LEU A 182 2.13 6.58 -6.31
C LEU A 182 0.77 6.97 -6.86
N ALA A 183 0.68 7.30 -8.16
CA ALA A 183 -0.58 7.57 -8.82
C ALA A 183 -1.49 6.33 -8.83
N GLU A 184 -0.95 5.14 -9.11
CA GLU A 184 -1.68 3.87 -9.02
C GLU A 184 -2.16 3.60 -7.58
N ILE A 185 -1.28 3.75 -6.59
CA ILE A 185 -1.60 3.54 -5.17
C ILE A 185 -2.71 4.52 -4.72
N VAL A 186 -2.59 5.81 -5.05
CA VAL A 186 -3.59 6.81 -4.70
C VAL A 186 -4.93 6.51 -5.37
N HIS A 187 -4.91 6.11 -6.63
CA HIS A 187 -6.13 5.73 -7.35
C HIS A 187 -6.83 4.56 -6.68
N LEU A 188 -6.12 3.47 -6.41
CA LEU A 188 -6.66 2.30 -5.73
C LEU A 188 -7.22 2.63 -4.34
N ARG A 189 -6.47 3.42 -3.57
CA ARG A 189 -6.88 3.86 -2.23
C ARG A 189 -8.17 4.68 -2.24
N ARG A 190 -8.44 5.45 -3.30
CA ARG A 190 -9.59 6.34 -3.40
C ARG A 190 -10.77 5.73 -4.15
N CYS A 191 -10.51 4.97 -5.19
CA CYS A 191 -11.53 4.46 -6.11
C CYS A 191 -11.77 2.95 -5.99
N GLY A 192 -10.85 2.21 -5.38
CA GLY A 192 -10.94 0.74 -5.24
C GLY A 192 -10.82 -0.02 -6.57
N THR A 193 -10.51 0.65 -7.67
CA THR A 193 -10.40 0.04 -9.01
C THR A 193 -9.00 0.24 -9.59
N PRO A 194 -8.44 -0.74 -10.32
CA PRO A 194 -7.07 -0.66 -10.83
C PRO A 194 -6.89 0.24 -12.06
N HIS A 195 -7.96 0.71 -12.68
CA HIS A 195 -7.88 1.44 -13.95
C HIS A 195 -8.39 2.89 -13.82
N PRO A 196 -7.48 3.88 -13.69
CA PRO A 196 -7.86 5.27 -13.69
C PRO A 196 -8.36 5.72 -15.05
N SER A 197 -9.38 6.55 -15.07
CA SER A 197 -9.83 7.26 -16.26
C SER A 197 -9.30 8.69 -16.27
N SER A 198 -9.09 9.26 -17.47
CA SER A 198 -8.77 10.69 -17.59
C SER A 198 -9.95 11.54 -17.13
N MET A 199 -9.68 12.60 -16.35
CA MET A 199 -10.68 13.63 -16.00
C MET A 199 -11.02 14.56 -17.18
N LYS A 200 -10.38 14.38 -18.35
CA LYS A 200 -10.74 15.12 -19.57
C LYS A 200 -12.20 14.83 -19.91
N LEU A 201 -13.01 15.87 -20.00
CA LEU A 201 -14.39 15.74 -20.43
C LEU A 201 -14.43 15.06 -21.81
N ALA A 202 -15.16 13.97 -21.90
CA ALA A 202 -15.39 13.33 -23.20
C ALA A 202 -16.07 14.35 -24.11
N THR A 203 -15.39 14.72 -25.19
CA THR A 203 -16.01 15.56 -26.23
C THR A 203 -17.20 14.75 -26.74
N ARG A 204 -18.43 15.21 -26.47
CA ARG A 204 -19.62 14.62 -27.07
C ARG A 204 -19.42 14.69 -28.58
N GLN A 205 -19.16 13.55 -29.22
CA GLN A 205 -19.34 13.44 -30.66
C GLN A 205 -20.82 13.67 -30.89
N ALA A 206 -21.14 14.84 -31.48
CA ALA A 206 -22.46 15.12 -32.00
C ALA A 206 -22.74 14.03 -33.05
N ARG A 207 -23.76 13.22 -32.79
CA ARG A 207 -24.36 12.33 -33.81
C ARG A 207 -25.23 13.16 -34.71
#